data_cb1f7ac9b3d16555f773ce8a0438c2fa
#
_entry.id   cb1f7ac9b3d16555f773ce8a0438c2fa
#
_cell.length_a   1.000
_cell.length_b   1.000
_cell.length_c   1.000
_cell.angle_alpha   90.00
_cell.angle_beta   90.00
_cell.angle_gamma   90.00
#
_symmetry.space_group_name_H-M   'P 1'
#
loop_
_entity.id
_entity.type
_entity.pdbx_description
1 polymer ?
#
loop_
_entity_poly.entity_id
_entity_poly.type
_entity_poly.pdbx_seq_one_letter_code
_entity_poly.pdbx_strand_id
1 'polypeptide(L)'
;QPGASRSRSIYFDLSLHNRPGRRNGSCRFGYGSLQKFYPGIPEIFKITKELLATDSICKEYNIRVEHYIVSTGFAEVIKGTSIMQYVEYIWGCELIEHKHEDGEKEIAEIGYTIDNTTKTRALFEINKGINMVEGINVNSKLSDAQRRIDFRNMIYIADGPSDVPAFSVVKERGGATFAIYPKNSIDA
;
A
#
# COMPACT_ATOMS: atom_id res chain seq x y z
N GLN A 1 -25.16 -0.41 -21.20
CA GLN A 1 -24.24 0.28 -20.32
C GLN A 1 -22.84 -0.28 -20.55
N PRO A 2 -21.78 0.51 -20.78
CA PRO A 2 -20.42 0.00 -20.92
C PRO A 2 -19.95 -0.55 -19.60
N GLY A 3 -19.44 -1.81 -19.61
CA GLY A 3 -19.11 -2.61 -18.48
C GLY A 3 -18.13 -1.95 -17.53
N ALA A 4 -18.44 -2.01 -16.23
CA ALA A 4 -17.55 -1.60 -15.17
C ALA A 4 -16.23 -2.38 -15.28
N SER A 5 -15.13 -1.66 -15.38
CA SER A 5 -13.79 -2.23 -15.37
C SER A 5 -13.59 -3.03 -14.07
N ARG A 6 -13.30 -4.33 -14.18
CA ARG A 6 -12.97 -5.16 -13.03
C ARG A 6 -11.48 -5.04 -12.76
N SER A 7 -11.12 -4.19 -11.80
CA SER A 7 -9.73 -4.09 -11.35
C SER A 7 -9.39 -5.21 -10.36
N ARG A 8 -8.23 -5.84 -10.54
CA ARG A 8 -7.60 -6.67 -9.53
C ARG A 8 -6.52 -5.85 -8.83
N SER A 9 -6.47 -5.93 -7.51
CA SER A 9 -5.53 -5.14 -6.74
C SER A 9 -4.59 -6.04 -5.96
N ILE A 10 -3.30 -5.72 -6.03
CA ILE A 10 -2.24 -6.39 -5.28
C ILE A 10 -1.73 -5.41 -4.24
N TYR A 11 -1.70 -5.84 -2.99
CA TYR A 11 -1.26 -5.04 -1.85
C TYR A 11 0.07 -5.54 -1.34
N PHE A 12 0.96 -4.61 -1.06
CA PHE A 12 2.22 -4.88 -0.41
C PHE A 12 2.28 -4.13 0.91
N ASP A 13 2.51 -4.84 2.02
CA ASP A 13 3.12 -4.22 3.18
C ASP A 13 4.63 -4.20 2.95
N LEU A 14 5.16 -3.02 2.85
CA LEU A 14 6.61 -2.81 2.85
C LEU A 14 7.00 -2.46 4.28
N SER A 15 7.06 -3.45 5.16
CA SER A 15 7.69 -3.28 6.46
C SER A 15 9.16 -2.96 6.25
N LEU A 16 9.47 -1.69 6.44
CA LEU A 16 10.79 -1.15 6.27
C LEU A 16 11.64 -1.56 7.47
N HIS A 17 12.44 -2.62 7.33
CA HIS A 17 13.45 -2.98 8.33
C HIS A 17 14.56 -1.93 8.33
N ASN A 18 14.28 -0.81 9.02
CA ASN A 18 15.28 0.20 9.32
C ASN A 18 15.77 -0.01 10.76
N ARG A 19 16.96 -0.60 10.93
CA ARG A 19 17.71 -0.41 12.18
C ARG A 19 18.32 0.99 12.11
N PRO A 20 17.89 1.93 12.96
CA PRO A 20 18.49 3.26 12.97
C PRO A 20 19.89 3.18 13.57
N GLY A 21 20.89 3.35 12.72
CA GLY A 21 22.21 3.76 13.17
C GLY A 21 22.08 5.19 13.70
N ARG A 22 22.34 5.40 15.00
CA ARG A 22 22.42 6.73 15.61
C ARG A 22 23.39 7.60 14.85
N ARG A 23 22.90 8.67 14.21
CA ARG A 23 23.70 9.86 13.92
C ARG A 23 22.86 11.11 14.16
N ASN A 24 23.37 11.98 15.02
CA ASN A 24 22.86 13.33 15.27
C ASN A 24 22.95 14.14 13.97
N GLY A 25 21.88 14.86 13.66
CA GLY A 25 21.91 15.90 12.64
C GLY A 25 20.68 15.86 11.72
N SER A 26 20.02 16.99 11.63
CA SER A 26 18.94 17.42 10.72
C SER A 26 18.45 16.39 9.70
N CYS A 27 17.21 15.94 9.84
CA CYS A 27 16.53 15.10 8.86
C CYS A 27 16.33 15.87 7.55
N ARG A 28 17.30 15.82 6.63
CA ARG A 28 17.05 16.16 5.23
C ARG A 28 16.43 14.93 4.56
N PHE A 29 15.24 15.09 3.99
CA PHE A 29 14.53 14.07 3.23
C PHE A 29 15.32 13.67 1.97
N GLY A 30 16.24 12.71 2.12
CA GLY A 30 17.00 12.10 1.04
C GLY A 30 17.07 10.58 1.16
N TYR A 31 16.23 9.96 1.99
CA TYR A 31 16.36 8.55 2.37
C TYR A 31 15.74 7.54 1.40
N GLY A 32 14.97 7.97 0.41
CA GLY A 32 14.32 7.05 -0.54
C GLY A 32 15.30 6.19 -1.35
N SER A 33 16.52 6.68 -1.59
CA SER A 33 17.56 5.95 -2.34
C SER A 33 18.31 4.87 -1.54
N LEU A 34 18.18 4.87 -0.21
CA LEU A 34 18.83 3.90 0.69
C LEU A 34 17.90 2.75 1.08
N GLN A 35 16.65 2.77 0.63
CA GLN A 35 15.66 1.76 0.96
C GLN A 35 16.02 0.44 0.30
N LYS A 36 16.19 -0.61 1.11
CA LYS A 36 16.35 -1.97 0.63
C LYS A 36 15.01 -2.68 0.63
N PHE A 37 14.61 -3.14 -0.52
CA PHE A 37 13.42 -3.96 -0.71
C PHE A 37 13.73 -5.46 -0.59
N TYR A 38 12.72 -6.26 -0.35
CA TYR A 38 12.82 -7.70 -0.53
C TYR A 38 13.17 -8.05 -1.98
N PRO A 39 13.91 -9.15 -2.21
CA PRO A 39 14.20 -9.61 -3.56
C PRO A 39 12.91 -9.78 -4.38
N GLY A 40 12.93 -9.27 -5.61
CA GLY A 40 11.75 -9.29 -6.49
C GLY A 40 10.87 -8.04 -6.43
N ILE A 41 11.18 -7.10 -5.55
CA ILE A 41 10.60 -5.76 -5.56
C ILE A 41 11.68 -4.79 -6.07
N PRO A 42 11.44 -3.94 -7.06
CA PRO A 42 10.17 -3.52 -7.68
C PRO A 42 9.69 -4.37 -8.87
N GLU A 43 10.41 -5.42 -9.27
CA GLU A 43 10.14 -6.19 -10.49
C GLU A 43 8.72 -6.75 -10.53
N ILE A 44 8.17 -7.21 -9.39
CA ILE A 44 6.83 -7.79 -9.32
C ILE A 44 5.75 -6.79 -9.77
N PHE A 45 5.92 -5.50 -9.46
CA PHE A 45 4.98 -4.46 -9.88
C PHE A 45 4.92 -4.34 -11.41
N LYS A 46 6.09 -4.39 -12.05
CA LYS A 46 6.20 -4.34 -13.52
C LYS A 46 5.63 -5.61 -14.13
N ILE A 47 6.08 -6.78 -13.67
CA ILE A 47 5.69 -8.08 -14.21
C ILE A 47 4.17 -8.27 -14.16
N THR A 48 3.53 -7.94 -13.04
CA THR A 48 2.08 -8.11 -12.89
C THR A 48 1.30 -7.16 -13.79
N LYS A 49 1.73 -5.91 -13.98
CA LYS A 49 1.11 -4.98 -14.96
C LYS A 49 1.28 -5.50 -16.40
N GLU A 50 2.46 -5.96 -16.77
CA GLU A 50 2.73 -6.50 -18.11
C GLU A 50 1.96 -7.79 -18.39
N LEU A 51 1.90 -8.70 -17.41
CA LEU A 51 1.18 -9.98 -17.53
C LEU A 51 -0.30 -9.75 -17.90
N LEU A 52 -0.99 -8.87 -17.16
CA LEU A 52 -2.40 -8.59 -17.44
C LEU A 52 -2.58 -7.78 -18.73
N ALA A 53 -1.64 -6.88 -19.04
CA ALA A 53 -1.67 -6.10 -20.27
C ALA A 53 -1.44 -6.93 -21.55
N THR A 54 -0.81 -8.10 -21.44
CA THR A 54 -0.57 -8.99 -22.59
C THR A 54 -1.62 -10.08 -22.74
N ASP A 55 -2.31 -10.45 -21.67
CA ASP A 55 -3.34 -11.48 -21.67
C ASP A 55 -4.60 -11.05 -22.46
N SER A 56 -5.08 -11.90 -23.36
CA SER A 56 -6.21 -11.60 -24.26
C SER A 56 -7.53 -11.46 -23.50
N ILE A 57 -7.77 -12.26 -22.48
CA ILE A 57 -8.99 -12.24 -21.67
C ILE A 57 -8.99 -10.96 -20.82
N CYS A 58 -7.84 -10.62 -20.24
CA CYS A 58 -7.72 -9.40 -19.46
C CYS A 58 -7.97 -8.15 -20.31
N LYS A 59 -7.52 -8.14 -21.57
CA LYS A 59 -7.80 -7.07 -22.54
C LYS A 59 -9.28 -6.98 -22.87
N GLU A 60 -9.91 -8.11 -23.22
CA GLU A 60 -11.33 -8.18 -23.59
C GLU A 60 -12.23 -7.64 -22.48
N TYR A 61 -11.97 -8.02 -21.24
CA TYR A 61 -12.75 -7.59 -20.07
C TYR A 61 -12.21 -6.34 -19.37
N ASN A 62 -11.22 -5.66 -19.95
CA ASN A 62 -10.55 -4.47 -19.38
C ASN A 62 -10.11 -4.69 -17.92
N ILE A 63 -9.53 -5.86 -17.62
CA ILE A 63 -9.00 -6.19 -16.32
C ILE A 63 -7.64 -5.52 -16.15
N ARG A 64 -7.48 -4.77 -15.07
CA ARG A 64 -6.22 -4.09 -14.72
C ARG A 64 -5.74 -4.52 -13.35
N VAL A 65 -4.43 -4.49 -13.16
CA VAL A 65 -3.84 -4.60 -11.82
C VAL A 65 -3.53 -3.20 -11.29
N GLU A 66 -3.88 -2.97 -10.06
CA GLU A 66 -3.55 -1.78 -9.29
C GLU A 66 -2.74 -2.19 -8.07
N HIS A 67 -1.71 -1.42 -7.75
CA HIS A 67 -0.86 -1.67 -6.60
C HIS A 67 -1.06 -0.60 -5.55
N TYR A 68 -1.17 -1.03 -4.31
CA TYR A 68 -1.35 -0.17 -3.16
C TYR A 68 -0.34 -0.55 -2.08
N ILE A 69 0.07 0.42 -1.29
CA ILE A 69 0.94 0.20 -0.14
C ILE A 69 0.19 0.57 1.12
N VAL A 70 0.21 -0.34 2.10
CA VAL A 70 -0.31 -0.10 3.45
C VAL A 70 0.81 -0.45 4.43
N SER A 71 1.44 0.56 5.03
CA SER A 71 2.68 0.39 5.79
C SER A 71 2.65 1.18 7.11
N THR A 72 3.27 0.62 8.15
CA THR A 72 3.56 1.34 9.39
C THR A 72 4.74 2.32 9.25
N GLY A 73 5.43 2.31 8.11
CA GLY A 73 6.48 3.26 7.77
C GLY A 73 5.92 4.63 7.34
N PHE A 74 6.83 5.61 7.24
CA PHE A 74 6.46 6.95 6.81
C PHE A 74 6.16 7.01 5.31
N ALA A 75 4.99 7.54 4.95
CA ALA A 75 4.55 7.67 3.58
C ALA A 75 5.56 8.48 2.72
N GLU A 76 6.14 9.55 3.26
CA GLU A 76 7.10 10.39 2.53
C GLU A 76 8.40 9.64 2.18
N VAL A 77 8.86 8.72 3.04
CA VAL A 77 10.01 7.87 2.73
C VAL A 77 9.70 6.93 1.56
N ILE A 78 8.51 6.34 1.57
CA ILE A 78 8.05 5.42 0.50
C ILE A 78 7.87 6.20 -0.80
N LYS A 79 7.28 7.39 -0.77
CA LYS A 79 7.11 8.29 -1.93
C LYS A 79 8.44 8.65 -2.60
N GLY A 80 9.54 8.70 -1.85
CA GLY A 80 10.90 8.94 -2.37
C GLY A 80 11.51 7.74 -3.10
N THR A 81 10.85 6.59 -3.19
CA THR A 81 11.39 5.38 -3.79
C THR A 81 10.98 5.19 -5.25
N SER A 82 11.73 4.37 -5.99
CA SER A 82 11.46 4.07 -7.39
C SER A 82 10.17 3.27 -7.63
N ILE A 83 9.59 2.66 -6.59
CA ILE A 83 8.36 1.87 -6.73
C ILE A 83 7.12 2.74 -6.96
N MET A 84 7.18 4.03 -6.63
CA MET A 84 6.03 4.95 -6.73
C MET A 84 5.44 5.06 -8.13
N GLN A 85 6.24 4.87 -9.17
CA GLN A 85 5.74 4.86 -10.55
C GLN A 85 4.75 3.72 -10.86
N TYR A 86 4.68 2.71 -9.98
CA TYR A 86 3.80 1.55 -10.15
C TYR A 86 2.62 1.54 -9.17
N VAL A 87 2.62 2.43 -8.18
CA VAL A 87 1.68 2.43 -7.05
C VAL A 87 0.61 3.50 -7.24
N GLU A 88 -0.64 3.11 -7.05
CA GLU A 88 -1.79 4.03 -7.18
C GLU A 88 -1.96 4.91 -5.94
N TYR A 89 -1.76 4.36 -4.74
CA TYR A 89 -1.86 5.10 -3.49
C TYR A 89 -1.12 4.41 -2.34
N ILE A 90 -0.75 5.21 -1.32
CA ILE A 90 -0.08 4.74 -0.10
C ILE A 90 -0.90 5.13 1.13
N TRP A 91 -1.12 4.17 2.02
CA TRP A 91 -1.48 4.38 3.42
C TRP A 91 -0.23 4.18 4.25
N GLY A 92 0.29 5.23 4.83
CA GLY A 92 1.51 5.23 5.67
C GLY A 92 1.38 6.24 6.81
N CYS A 93 2.33 6.23 7.73
CA CYS A 93 2.39 7.26 8.75
C CYS A 93 2.72 8.61 8.10
N GLU A 94 2.06 9.66 8.56
CA GLU A 94 2.24 11.02 8.04
C GLU A 94 2.80 11.94 9.11
N LEU A 95 3.66 12.84 8.68
CA LEU A 95 4.28 13.85 9.52
C LEU A 95 3.77 15.23 9.12
N ILE A 96 3.50 16.07 10.09
CA ILE A 96 3.13 17.47 9.86
C ILE A 96 4.40 18.31 9.92
N GLU A 97 4.66 19.05 8.86
CA GLU A 97 5.76 19.99 8.78
C GLU A 97 5.31 21.36 9.26
N HIS A 98 6.13 21.99 10.11
CA HIS A 98 6.04 23.42 10.40
C HIS A 98 7.00 24.17 9.49
N LYS A 99 6.52 25.27 8.91
CA LYS A 99 7.34 26.16 8.09
C LYS A 99 7.67 27.41 8.89
N HIS A 100 8.95 27.65 9.13
CA HIS A 100 9.46 28.84 9.79
C HIS A 100 9.38 30.06 8.88
N GLU A 101 9.50 31.29 9.46
CA GLU A 101 9.46 32.56 8.73
C GLU A 101 10.58 32.69 7.69
N ASP A 102 11.74 32.08 7.94
CA ASP A 102 12.88 32.02 7.01
C ASP A 102 12.68 30.99 5.86
N GLY A 103 11.55 30.28 5.88
CA GLY A 103 11.20 29.29 4.86
C GLY A 103 11.75 27.88 5.14
N GLU A 104 12.53 27.68 6.20
CA GLU A 104 12.94 26.35 6.63
C GLU A 104 11.75 25.54 7.15
N LYS A 105 11.80 24.23 6.93
CA LYS A 105 10.75 23.30 7.36
C LYS A 105 11.32 22.33 8.39
N GLU A 106 10.60 22.12 9.47
CA GLU A 106 10.88 21.08 10.44
C GLU A 106 9.68 20.17 10.64
N ILE A 107 9.93 18.92 11.06
CA ILE A 107 8.88 18.00 11.45
C ILE A 107 8.42 18.39 12.84
N ALA A 108 7.18 18.85 12.95
CA ALA A 108 6.60 19.31 14.21
C ALA A 108 5.85 18.19 14.92
N GLU A 109 5.00 17.44 14.21
CA GLU A 109 4.07 16.51 14.83
C GLU A 109 3.87 15.27 13.96
N ILE A 110 3.31 14.20 14.59
CA ILE A 110 2.80 13.02 13.87
C ILE A 110 1.34 13.31 13.52
N GLY A 111 1.05 13.42 12.21
CA GLY A 111 -0.29 13.71 11.72
C GLY A 111 -1.18 12.48 11.64
N TYR A 112 -0.61 11.32 11.28
CA TYR A 112 -1.34 10.07 11.15
C TYR A 112 -0.42 8.88 11.40
N THR A 113 -0.97 7.82 12.02
CA THR A 113 -0.24 6.58 12.26
C THR A 113 -0.99 5.39 11.72
N ILE A 114 -0.24 4.44 11.18
CA ILE A 114 -0.74 3.14 10.76
C ILE A 114 -0.35 2.09 11.79
N ASP A 115 -1.35 1.35 12.25
CA ASP A 115 -1.23 0.17 13.12
C ASP A 115 -2.00 -1.02 12.50
N ASN A 116 -2.12 -2.12 13.23
CA ASN A 116 -2.87 -3.30 12.78
C ASN A 116 -4.36 -3.01 12.51
N THR A 117 -4.99 -2.12 13.26
CA THR A 117 -6.39 -1.73 13.07
C THR A 117 -6.56 -0.84 11.85
N THR A 118 -5.72 0.16 11.72
CA THR A 118 -5.76 1.10 10.59
C THR A 118 -5.33 0.44 9.28
N LYS A 119 -4.46 -0.58 9.30
CA LYS A 119 -4.20 -1.43 8.12
C LYS A 119 -5.48 -2.10 7.63
N THR A 120 -6.27 -2.68 8.53
CA THR A 120 -7.56 -3.27 8.17
C THR A 120 -8.53 -2.23 7.62
N ARG A 121 -8.59 -1.04 8.22
CA ARG A 121 -9.38 0.08 7.70
C ARG A 121 -8.97 0.46 6.28
N ALA A 122 -7.68 0.53 5.98
CA ALA A 122 -7.18 0.85 4.64
C ALA A 122 -7.72 -0.12 3.57
N LEU A 123 -7.86 -1.42 3.88
CA LEU A 123 -8.46 -2.39 2.96
C LEU A 123 -9.92 -2.06 2.62
N PHE A 124 -10.71 -1.60 3.59
CA PHE A 124 -12.07 -1.14 3.33
C PHE A 124 -12.11 0.17 2.55
N GLU A 125 -11.18 1.06 2.78
CA GLU A 125 -11.02 2.30 2.02
C GLU A 125 -10.73 2.01 0.55
N ILE A 126 -9.82 1.08 0.27
CA ILE A 126 -9.52 0.61 -1.08
C ILE A 126 -10.72 -0.09 -1.71
N ASN A 127 -11.41 -0.98 -0.97
CA ASN A 127 -12.61 -1.65 -1.44
C ASN A 127 -13.68 -0.66 -1.89
N LYS A 128 -13.83 0.47 -1.18
CA LYS A 128 -14.79 1.53 -1.51
C LYS A 128 -14.28 2.51 -2.57
N GLY A 129 -12.97 2.61 -2.77
CA GLY A 129 -12.34 3.56 -3.68
C GLY A 129 -12.13 4.94 -3.06
N ILE A 130 -11.93 5.03 -1.74
CA ILE A 130 -11.58 6.29 -1.07
C ILE A 130 -10.27 6.82 -1.66
N ASN A 131 -10.17 8.13 -1.79
CA ASN A 131 -9.11 8.85 -2.49
C ASN A 131 -9.06 8.63 -4.02
N MET A 132 -9.96 7.79 -4.57
CA MET A 132 -10.06 7.51 -6.00
C MET A 132 -11.41 7.95 -6.58
N VAL A 133 -12.45 8.01 -5.76
CA VAL A 133 -13.80 8.38 -6.15
C VAL A 133 -14.27 9.53 -5.27
N GLU A 134 -14.64 10.64 -5.89
CA GLU A 134 -15.12 11.83 -5.21
C GLU A 134 -16.40 11.55 -4.40
N GLY A 135 -16.50 12.12 -3.20
CA GLY A 135 -17.70 12.03 -2.34
C GLY A 135 -17.84 10.73 -1.56
N ILE A 136 -16.94 9.76 -1.73
CA ILE A 136 -16.95 8.51 -0.95
C ILE A 136 -16.05 8.63 0.27
N ASN A 137 -16.58 8.24 1.44
CA ASN A 137 -15.82 8.12 2.68
C ASN A 137 -15.99 6.72 3.31
N VAL A 138 -15.23 6.43 4.37
CA VAL A 138 -15.21 5.10 4.99
C VAL A 138 -16.59 4.67 5.53
N ASN A 139 -17.43 5.61 5.93
CA ASN A 139 -18.76 5.36 6.46
C ASN A 139 -19.86 5.29 5.38
N SER A 140 -19.52 5.58 4.11
CA SER A 140 -20.48 5.50 3.01
C SER A 140 -21.06 4.10 2.89
N LYS A 141 -22.40 4.00 2.85
CA LYS A 141 -23.09 2.75 2.56
C LYS A 141 -23.06 2.50 1.06
N LEU A 142 -22.35 1.47 0.64
CA LEU A 142 -22.24 1.06 -0.75
C LEU A 142 -22.75 -0.37 -0.91
N SER A 143 -23.55 -0.62 -1.93
CA SER A 143 -23.85 -1.99 -2.38
C SER A 143 -22.60 -2.64 -2.98
N ASP A 144 -22.60 -3.96 -3.11
CA ASP A 144 -21.44 -4.68 -3.69
C ASP A 144 -21.13 -4.23 -5.11
N ALA A 145 -22.15 -3.88 -5.91
CA ALA A 145 -21.97 -3.36 -7.26
C ALA A 145 -21.34 -1.95 -7.33
N GLN A 146 -21.43 -1.18 -6.25
CA GLN A 146 -20.86 0.17 -6.15
C GLN A 146 -19.45 0.17 -5.58
N ARG A 147 -18.97 -0.97 -5.05
CA ARG A 147 -17.60 -1.09 -4.55
C ARG A 147 -16.63 -1.05 -5.71
N ARG A 148 -15.56 -0.26 -5.57
CA ARG A 148 -14.56 -0.13 -6.62
C ARG A 148 -13.78 -1.43 -6.82
N ILE A 149 -13.42 -2.10 -5.73
CA ILE A 149 -12.64 -3.34 -5.76
C ILE A 149 -13.27 -4.33 -4.79
N ASP A 150 -13.77 -5.46 -5.31
CA ASP A 150 -14.24 -6.56 -4.49
C ASP A 150 -13.06 -7.23 -3.77
N PHE A 151 -13.24 -7.62 -2.50
CA PHE A 151 -12.22 -8.35 -1.73
C PHE A 151 -11.74 -9.63 -2.42
N ARG A 152 -12.59 -10.32 -3.17
CA ARG A 152 -12.22 -11.48 -3.99
C ARG A 152 -11.16 -11.19 -5.05
N ASN A 153 -11.02 -9.93 -5.42
CA ASN A 153 -10.03 -9.46 -6.39
C ASN A 153 -8.79 -8.86 -5.72
N MET A 154 -8.66 -9.02 -4.39
CA MET A 154 -7.53 -8.52 -3.62
C MET A 154 -6.50 -9.63 -3.37
N ILE A 155 -5.23 -9.27 -3.49
CA ILE A 155 -4.09 -10.07 -3.05
C ILE A 155 -3.36 -9.23 -2.01
N TYR A 156 -3.22 -9.74 -0.78
CA TYR A 156 -2.50 -9.07 0.30
C TYR A 156 -1.19 -9.80 0.60
N ILE A 157 -0.09 -9.08 0.53
CA ILE A 157 1.27 -9.61 0.72
C ILE A 157 1.94 -8.81 1.84
N ALA A 158 2.36 -9.48 2.91
CA ALA A 158 2.98 -8.82 4.06
C ALA A 158 3.91 -9.76 4.83
N ASP A 159 4.71 -9.20 5.76
CA ASP A 159 5.75 -9.92 6.50
C ASP A 159 5.64 -9.79 8.03
N GLY A 160 4.64 -9.07 8.54
CA GLY A 160 4.60 -8.69 9.96
C GLY A 160 3.40 -9.19 10.75
N PRO A 161 3.56 -9.32 12.08
CA PRO A 161 2.44 -9.67 12.98
C PRO A 161 1.31 -8.63 12.96
N SER A 162 1.61 -7.38 12.64
CA SER A 162 0.63 -6.31 12.49
C SER A 162 -0.35 -6.53 11.32
N ASP A 163 -0.06 -7.48 10.44
CA ASP A 163 -0.87 -7.80 9.26
C ASP A 163 -1.87 -8.93 9.48
N VAL A 164 -1.78 -9.64 10.61
CA VAL A 164 -2.65 -10.79 10.90
C VAL A 164 -4.14 -10.45 10.79
N PRO A 165 -4.66 -9.32 11.34
CA PRO A 165 -6.06 -8.95 11.14
C PRO A 165 -6.41 -8.66 9.67
N ALA A 166 -5.51 -8.03 8.93
CA ALA A 166 -5.69 -7.73 7.51
C ALA A 166 -5.74 -9.02 6.67
N PHE A 167 -4.85 -9.99 6.94
CA PHE A 167 -4.89 -11.31 6.33
C PHE A 167 -6.24 -12.00 6.55
N SER A 168 -6.74 -12.00 7.78
CA SER A 168 -8.03 -12.61 8.13
C SER A 168 -9.16 -11.99 7.33
N VAL A 169 -9.24 -10.66 7.29
CA VAL A 169 -10.30 -9.95 6.56
C VAL A 169 -10.28 -10.25 5.06
N VAL A 170 -9.09 -10.23 4.44
CA VAL A 170 -8.98 -10.51 2.99
C VAL A 170 -9.35 -11.95 2.70
N LYS A 171 -8.81 -12.92 3.47
CA LYS A 171 -9.06 -14.35 3.29
C LYS A 171 -10.53 -14.73 3.50
N GLU A 172 -11.15 -14.26 4.58
CA GLU A 172 -12.56 -14.53 4.88
C GLU A 172 -13.52 -13.98 3.82
N ARG A 173 -13.11 -12.92 3.11
CA ARG A 173 -13.88 -12.31 2.03
C ARG A 173 -13.52 -12.82 0.63
N GLY A 174 -12.76 -13.94 0.56
CA GLY A 174 -12.45 -14.64 -0.68
C GLY A 174 -11.25 -14.09 -1.46
N GLY A 175 -10.47 -13.17 -0.90
CA GLY A 175 -9.21 -12.71 -1.46
C GLY A 175 -8.04 -13.67 -1.18
N ALA A 176 -6.89 -13.41 -1.78
CA ALA A 176 -5.67 -14.17 -1.56
C ALA A 176 -4.71 -13.45 -0.62
N THR A 177 -3.99 -14.21 0.20
CA THR A 177 -3.01 -13.67 1.15
C THR A 177 -1.70 -14.44 1.07
N PHE A 178 -0.57 -13.72 1.14
CA PHE A 178 0.76 -14.30 1.13
C PHE A 178 1.60 -13.68 2.24
N ALA A 179 2.04 -14.52 3.19
CA ALA A 179 3.03 -14.11 4.19
C ALA A 179 4.44 -14.29 3.61
N ILE A 180 5.27 -13.25 3.73
CA ILE A 180 6.67 -13.27 3.34
C ILE A 180 7.51 -13.29 4.62
N TYR A 181 8.56 -14.07 4.63
CA TYR A 181 9.50 -14.13 5.75
C TYR A 181 10.94 -14.33 5.26
N PRO A 182 11.95 -13.82 5.97
CA PRO A 182 13.34 -14.09 5.65
C PRO A 182 13.65 -15.59 5.74
N LYS A 183 14.46 -16.10 4.80
CA LYS A 183 14.77 -17.53 4.69
C LYS A 183 15.33 -18.17 5.97
N ASN A 184 15.91 -17.38 6.88
CA ASN A 184 16.51 -17.83 8.13
C ASN A 184 15.61 -17.64 9.36
N SER A 185 14.33 -17.29 9.19
CA SER A 185 13.39 -17.02 10.29
C SER A 185 12.27 -18.06 10.43
N ILE A 186 12.44 -19.25 9.80
CA ILE A 186 11.44 -20.34 9.86
C ILE A 186 11.32 -20.96 11.26
N ASP A 187 12.32 -20.74 12.14
CA ASP A 187 12.39 -21.32 13.48
C ASP A 187 12.11 -20.30 14.63
N ALA A 188 11.49 -19.15 14.35
CA ALA A 188 11.19 -18.12 15.34
C ALA A 188 9.68 -18.01 15.61
#